data_762f3cb7d489baf1bff100adf7d970ea
#
_entry.id   762f3cb7d489baf1bff100adf7d970ea
#
_cell.length_a   1.000
_cell.length_b   1.000
_cell.length_c   1.000
_cell.angle_alpha   90.00
_cell.angle_beta   90.00
_cell.angle_gamma   90.00
#
_symmetry.space_group_name_H-M   'P 1'
#
loop_
_entity.id
_entity.type
_entity.pdbx_description
1 polymer ?
#
loop_
_entity_poly.entity_id
_entity_poly.type
_entity_poly.pdbx_seq_one_letter_code
_entity_poly.pdbx_strand_id
1 'polypeptide(L)'
;KQDDIAVASKPHECKRSQSQLSLQEKVELFQSLFKGREDVFARRWYSNSTKQSGYQPVCEHEWNREFCDKRKYKCVECPNRQFTSLSYEHIYNHLAGKDGMGRDVIGMYPVLKDNTCYFLCTDFDDKSCEYGYKNDVLAFVGVCEEWNVPYSIERSRSGNGAHVWIFF
;
A
#
# COMPACT_ATOMS: atom_id res chain seq x y z
N LYS A 1 -21.84 -49.39 7.60
CA LYS A 1 -22.68 -48.22 7.27
C LYS A 1 -21.82 -47.01 7.44
N GLN A 2 -21.37 -46.48 6.33
CA GLN A 2 -20.62 -45.30 6.17
C GLN A 2 -21.64 -44.19 5.93
N ASP A 3 -21.72 -43.18 6.77
CA ASP A 3 -22.55 -42.01 6.58
C ASP A 3 -21.68 -40.91 5.97
N ASP A 4 -21.83 -40.74 4.65
CA ASP A 4 -21.25 -39.64 3.93
C ASP A 4 -21.97 -38.33 4.28
N ILE A 5 -21.32 -37.46 5.04
CA ILE A 5 -21.78 -36.06 5.23
C ILE A 5 -21.17 -35.22 4.12
N ALA A 6 -21.91 -35.09 3.01
CA ALA A 6 -21.62 -34.11 1.99
C ALA A 6 -22.03 -32.72 2.45
N VAL A 7 -21.10 -31.92 2.95
CA VAL A 7 -21.28 -30.49 3.16
C VAL A 7 -21.00 -29.76 1.84
N ALA A 8 -22.04 -29.59 1.03
CA ALA A 8 -22.01 -28.73 -0.12
C ALA A 8 -22.15 -27.26 0.32
N SER A 9 -21.04 -26.59 0.62
CA SER A 9 -21.04 -25.14 0.77
C SER A 9 -21.14 -24.49 -0.63
N LYS A 10 -22.25 -23.83 -0.90
CA LYS A 10 -22.40 -22.97 -2.07
C LYS A 10 -21.36 -21.86 -1.99
N PRO A 11 -20.66 -21.52 -3.10
CA PRO A 11 -19.77 -20.38 -3.10
C PRO A 11 -20.57 -19.11 -2.82
N HIS A 12 -20.24 -18.41 -1.73
CA HIS A 12 -20.74 -17.07 -1.48
C HIS A 12 -20.22 -16.16 -2.60
N GLU A 13 -21.09 -15.78 -3.53
CA GLU A 13 -20.81 -14.68 -4.45
C GLU A 13 -20.63 -13.41 -3.61
N CYS A 14 -19.39 -13.00 -3.45
CA CYS A 14 -19.05 -11.70 -2.89
C CYS A 14 -19.53 -10.63 -3.88
N LYS A 15 -20.74 -10.14 -3.71
CA LYS A 15 -21.22 -8.96 -4.42
C LYS A 15 -20.30 -7.81 -4.06
N ARG A 16 -19.50 -7.33 -5.02
CA ARG A 16 -18.76 -6.07 -4.86
C ARG A 16 -19.78 -4.98 -4.54
N SER A 17 -19.89 -4.61 -3.26
CA SER A 17 -20.63 -3.41 -2.90
C SER A 17 -19.85 -2.25 -3.50
N GLN A 18 -20.40 -1.59 -4.49
CA GLN A 18 -19.83 -0.32 -4.95
C GLN A 18 -19.92 0.64 -3.76
N SER A 19 -18.76 1.12 -3.30
CA SER A 19 -18.71 2.15 -2.27
C SER A 19 -19.56 3.34 -2.72
N GLN A 20 -20.52 3.75 -1.90
CA GLN A 20 -21.37 4.91 -2.16
C GLN A 20 -20.62 6.25 -1.94
N LEU A 21 -19.37 6.18 -1.44
CA LEU A 21 -18.55 7.35 -1.18
C LEU A 21 -18.13 8.04 -2.48
N SER A 22 -18.26 9.35 -2.51
CA SER A 22 -17.65 10.21 -3.53
C SER A 22 -16.13 10.09 -3.50
N LEU A 23 -15.45 10.55 -4.55
CA LEU A 23 -13.98 10.52 -4.57
C LEU A 23 -13.38 11.40 -3.47
N GLN A 24 -14.01 12.52 -3.15
CA GLN A 24 -13.58 13.37 -2.04
C GLN A 24 -13.65 12.63 -0.70
N GLU A 25 -14.78 12.01 -0.38
CA GLU A 25 -14.94 11.21 0.85
C GLU A 25 -13.96 10.06 0.92
N LYS A 26 -13.60 9.45 -0.21
CA LYS A 26 -12.55 8.42 -0.28
C LYS A 26 -11.16 8.99 0.04
N VAL A 27 -10.84 10.20 -0.44
CA VAL A 27 -9.56 10.86 -0.11
C VAL A 27 -9.49 11.18 1.38
N GLU A 28 -10.57 11.73 1.95
CA GLU A 28 -10.65 12.05 3.37
C GLU A 28 -10.53 10.79 4.24
N LEU A 29 -11.23 9.71 3.88
CA LEU A 29 -11.10 8.42 4.54
C LEU A 29 -9.68 7.86 4.44
N PHE A 30 -9.06 7.91 3.25
CA PHE A 30 -7.69 7.48 3.05
C PHE A 30 -6.73 8.24 3.95
N GLN A 31 -6.84 9.56 4.01
CA GLN A 31 -6.01 10.40 4.88
C GLN A 31 -6.23 10.10 6.38
N SER A 32 -7.43 9.74 6.77
CA SER A 32 -7.73 9.41 8.16
C SER A 32 -7.12 8.09 8.62
N LEU A 33 -7.05 7.10 7.71
CA LEU A 33 -6.53 5.75 7.98
C LEU A 33 -5.01 5.69 7.80
N PHE A 34 -4.51 6.17 6.65
CA PHE A 34 -3.10 6.08 6.29
C PHE A 34 -2.34 7.34 6.71
N LYS A 35 -2.19 7.53 8.01
CA LYS A 35 -1.37 8.61 8.56
C LYS A 35 0.09 8.19 8.63
N GLY A 36 0.97 9.06 8.18
CA GLY A 36 2.41 8.83 8.18
C GLY A 36 3.16 10.15 8.19
N ARG A 37 4.41 10.15 7.71
CA ARG A 37 5.18 11.38 7.57
C ARG A 37 4.49 12.33 6.58
N GLU A 38 4.30 13.56 6.99
CA GLU A 38 3.68 14.61 6.16
C GLU A 38 4.72 15.38 5.33
N ASP A 39 5.99 15.36 5.75
CA ASP A 39 7.08 16.12 5.14
C ASP A 39 7.71 15.41 3.94
N VAL A 40 7.34 14.18 3.65
CA VAL A 40 7.88 13.38 2.53
C VAL A 40 6.91 12.25 2.16
N PHE A 41 6.81 12.00 0.88
CA PHE A 41 6.17 10.79 0.35
C PHE A 41 6.98 10.24 -0.82
N ALA A 42 6.77 8.98 -1.17
CA ALA A 42 7.37 8.37 -2.34
C ALA A 42 6.37 8.36 -3.50
N ARG A 43 6.89 8.42 -4.73
CA ARG A 43 6.12 8.25 -5.95
C ARG A 43 6.70 7.11 -6.77
N ARG A 44 5.82 6.32 -7.37
CA ARG A 44 6.24 5.25 -8.27
C ARG A 44 6.82 5.84 -9.55
N TRP A 45 7.96 5.32 -9.97
CA TRP A 45 8.53 5.58 -11.29
C TRP A 45 8.47 4.32 -12.17
N TYR A 46 8.46 4.51 -13.47
CA TYR A 46 8.52 3.45 -14.46
C TYR A 46 9.43 3.85 -15.62
N SER A 47 10.33 2.95 -16.00
CA SER A 47 11.24 3.13 -17.13
C SER A 47 10.75 2.36 -18.35
N ASN A 48 10.45 3.06 -19.42
CA ASN A 48 10.02 2.44 -20.68
C ASN A 48 11.13 1.63 -21.34
N SER A 49 12.39 2.00 -21.16
CA SER A 49 13.55 1.33 -21.77
C SER A 49 13.90 0.02 -21.05
N THR A 50 13.93 0.03 -19.73
CA THR A 50 14.32 -1.15 -18.92
C THR A 50 13.14 -1.97 -18.45
N LYS A 51 11.89 -1.46 -18.59
CA LYS A 51 10.66 -2.07 -18.07
C LYS A 51 10.65 -2.21 -16.52
N GLN A 52 11.57 -1.54 -15.86
CA GLN A 52 11.68 -1.54 -14.41
C GLN A 52 10.82 -0.45 -13.78
N SER A 53 10.38 -0.69 -12.57
CA SER A 53 9.70 0.29 -11.75
C SER A 53 10.21 0.24 -10.31
N GLY A 54 9.97 1.30 -9.57
CA GLY A 54 10.34 1.40 -8.17
C GLY A 54 9.71 2.64 -7.55
N TYR A 55 10.09 2.92 -6.32
CA TYR A 55 9.63 4.10 -5.61
C TYR A 55 10.81 4.98 -5.25
N GLN A 56 10.58 6.29 -5.26
CA GLN A 56 11.58 7.28 -4.83
C GLN A 56 10.87 8.42 -4.11
N PRO A 57 11.52 9.06 -3.13
CA PRO A 57 10.97 10.24 -2.49
C PRO A 57 10.78 11.36 -3.51
N VAL A 58 9.68 12.10 -3.40
CA VAL A 58 9.43 13.28 -4.24
C VAL A 58 10.22 14.46 -3.69
N CYS A 59 10.93 15.14 -4.57
CA CYS A 59 11.81 16.26 -4.24
C CYS A 59 11.58 17.41 -5.21
N GLU A 60 11.49 18.64 -4.70
CA GLU A 60 11.31 19.85 -5.53
C GLU A 60 12.47 20.08 -6.50
N HIS A 61 13.67 19.66 -6.10
CA HIS A 61 14.87 19.76 -6.93
C HIS A 61 15.05 18.60 -7.91
N GLU A 62 14.07 17.69 -8.01
CA GLU A 62 14.19 16.52 -8.89
C GLU A 62 14.43 16.95 -10.35
N TRP A 63 15.47 16.41 -10.98
CA TRP A 63 15.92 16.69 -12.35
C TRP A 63 16.45 18.12 -12.58
N ASN A 64 16.51 18.97 -11.57
CA ASN A 64 17.22 20.23 -11.68
C ASN A 64 18.75 19.99 -11.68
N ARG A 65 19.41 20.25 -12.79
CA ARG A 65 20.85 19.94 -12.99
C ARG A 65 21.77 20.68 -12.02
N GLU A 66 21.34 21.78 -11.47
CA GLU A 66 22.09 22.58 -10.51
C GLU A 66 22.13 21.93 -9.12
N PHE A 67 21.03 21.27 -8.73
CA PHE A 67 20.86 20.75 -7.37
C PHE A 67 20.78 19.21 -7.31
N CYS A 68 20.41 18.53 -8.41
CA CYS A 68 20.15 17.11 -8.44
C CYS A 68 21.17 16.36 -9.30
N ASP A 69 22.06 15.60 -8.66
CA ASP A 69 22.94 14.63 -9.33
C ASP A 69 22.69 13.21 -8.75
N LYS A 70 21.74 12.49 -9.37
CA LYS A 70 21.37 11.11 -8.97
C LYS A 70 22.48 10.08 -9.22
N ARG A 71 23.53 10.43 -9.96
CA ARG A 71 24.70 9.55 -10.17
C ARG A 71 25.67 9.63 -8.98
N LYS A 72 25.71 10.81 -8.32
CA LYS A 72 26.63 11.09 -7.22
C LYS A 72 26.01 10.77 -5.87
N TYR A 73 24.71 11.05 -5.68
CA TYR A 73 24.03 10.93 -4.40
C TYR A 73 22.74 10.14 -4.52
N LYS A 74 22.46 9.28 -3.54
CA LYS A 74 21.12 8.79 -3.27
C LYS A 74 20.26 9.92 -2.68
N CYS A 75 18.94 9.92 -2.95
CA CYS A 75 18.06 10.99 -2.49
C CYS A 75 18.10 11.20 -0.97
N VAL A 76 18.25 10.13 -0.18
CA VAL A 76 18.33 10.19 1.29
C VAL A 76 19.62 10.86 1.80
N GLU A 77 20.68 10.85 1.00
CA GLU A 77 22.02 11.40 1.35
C GLU A 77 22.29 12.72 0.65
N CYS A 78 21.38 13.17 -0.24
CA CYS A 78 21.57 14.37 -1.04
C CYS A 78 21.58 15.62 -0.15
N PRO A 79 22.65 16.46 -0.19
CA PRO A 79 22.71 17.68 0.60
C PRO A 79 21.68 18.73 0.18
N ASN A 80 21.25 18.68 -1.10
CA ASN A 80 20.30 19.63 -1.68
C ASN A 80 18.87 19.10 -1.68
N ARG A 81 18.58 18.03 -0.93
CA ARG A 81 17.23 17.46 -0.92
C ARG A 81 16.23 18.43 -0.31
N GLN A 82 15.13 18.62 -0.99
CA GLN A 82 13.96 19.35 -0.51
C GLN A 82 12.74 18.49 -0.83
N PHE A 83 12.32 17.70 0.16
CA PHE A 83 11.20 16.79 -0.05
C PHE A 83 9.88 17.54 -0.09
N THR A 84 8.99 17.05 -0.93
CA THR A 84 7.64 17.58 -1.11
C THR A 84 6.68 16.91 -0.12
N SER A 85 5.84 17.69 0.50
CA SER A 85 4.76 17.21 1.37
C SER A 85 3.66 16.49 0.57
N LEU A 86 3.07 15.47 1.19
CA LEU A 86 1.91 14.79 0.63
C LEU A 86 0.68 15.72 0.67
N SER A 87 0.10 16.02 -0.50
CA SER A 87 -1.09 16.86 -0.61
C SER A 87 -2.35 16.04 -0.95
N TYR A 88 -3.51 16.68 -0.77
CA TYR A 88 -4.80 16.15 -1.21
C TYR A 88 -4.77 15.72 -2.69
N GLU A 89 -4.17 16.52 -3.57
CA GLU A 89 -4.10 16.24 -5.01
C GLU A 89 -3.32 14.96 -5.31
N HIS A 90 -2.24 14.69 -4.60
CA HIS A 90 -1.47 13.46 -4.76
C HIS A 90 -2.29 12.23 -4.41
N ILE A 91 -3.06 12.27 -3.31
CA ILE A 91 -3.94 11.18 -2.91
C ILE A 91 -5.11 11.03 -3.88
N TYR A 92 -5.70 12.14 -4.30
CA TYR A 92 -6.77 12.13 -5.30
C TYR A 92 -6.32 11.45 -6.61
N ASN A 93 -5.15 11.81 -7.13
CA ASN A 93 -4.61 11.22 -8.35
C ASN A 93 -4.31 9.74 -8.18
N HIS A 94 -3.77 9.35 -7.02
CA HIS A 94 -3.53 7.95 -6.67
C HIS A 94 -4.82 7.13 -6.69
N LEU A 95 -5.88 7.60 -6.05
CA LEU A 95 -7.18 6.91 -6.01
C LEU A 95 -7.91 6.95 -7.35
N ALA A 96 -7.73 8.00 -8.14
CA ALA A 96 -8.32 8.13 -9.47
C ALA A 96 -7.66 7.18 -10.49
N GLY A 97 -6.39 6.83 -10.33
CA GLY A 97 -5.67 5.84 -11.14
C GLY A 97 -5.64 6.17 -12.63
N LYS A 98 -5.48 7.46 -12.99
CA LYS A 98 -5.57 7.93 -14.38
C LYS A 98 -4.31 7.70 -15.21
N ASP A 99 -3.16 7.56 -14.57
CA ASP A 99 -1.90 7.29 -15.27
C ASP A 99 -1.79 5.79 -15.59
N GLY A 100 -1.94 5.43 -16.86
CA GLY A 100 -1.86 4.04 -17.34
C GLY A 100 -0.52 3.33 -17.02
N MET A 101 0.55 4.09 -16.70
CA MET A 101 1.83 3.55 -16.25
C MET A 101 1.93 3.47 -14.71
N GLY A 102 0.92 3.96 -14.00
CA GLY A 102 0.85 3.95 -12.54
C GLY A 102 1.90 4.84 -11.87
N ARG A 103 2.28 5.97 -12.50
CA ARG A 103 3.22 6.95 -11.92
C ARG A 103 2.52 7.87 -10.91
N ASP A 104 1.21 7.82 -10.83
CA ASP A 104 0.36 8.45 -9.82
C ASP A 104 0.25 7.61 -8.54
N VAL A 105 0.79 6.39 -8.53
CA VAL A 105 0.86 5.57 -7.33
C VAL A 105 1.86 6.16 -6.34
N ILE A 106 1.38 6.44 -5.13
CA ILE A 106 2.18 6.98 -4.03
C ILE A 106 2.55 5.90 -3.02
N GLY A 107 3.61 6.15 -2.27
CA GLY A 107 4.03 5.37 -1.12
C GLY A 107 4.20 6.29 0.08
N MET A 108 3.74 5.85 1.23
CA MET A 108 3.87 6.58 2.49
C MET A 108 5.05 6.08 3.30
N TYR A 109 5.57 6.95 4.15
CA TYR A 109 6.53 6.58 5.19
C TYR A 109 5.76 6.46 6.51
N PRO A 110 5.40 5.24 6.95
CA PRO A 110 4.51 5.05 8.10
C PRO A 110 5.18 5.40 9.42
N VAL A 111 6.51 5.24 9.53
CA VAL A 111 7.25 5.53 10.77
C VAL A 111 7.54 7.03 10.84
N LEU A 112 7.04 7.68 11.89
CA LEU A 112 7.25 9.09 12.19
C LEU A 112 8.66 9.37 12.72
N LYS A 113 9.03 10.65 12.85
CA LYS A 113 10.36 11.07 13.33
C LYS A 113 10.65 10.67 14.78
N ASP A 114 9.61 10.47 15.57
CA ASP A 114 9.66 10.01 16.96
C ASP A 114 9.61 8.49 17.12
N ASN A 115 9.66 7.75 16.01
CA ASN A 115 9.56 6.30 15.92
C ASN A 115 8.17 5.73 16.29
N THR A 116 7.13 6.53 16.24
CA THR A 116 5.74 6.06 16.34
C THR A 116 5.13 5.80 14.96
N CYS A 117 3.96 5.15 14.91
CA CYS A 117 3.18 4.93 13.70
C CYS A 117 1.69 4.87 14.03
N TYR A 118 0.84 5.02 13.03
CA TYR A 118 -0.62 4.96 13.17
C TYR A 118 -1.22 3.67 12.63
N PHE A 119 -0.44 2.86 11.97
CA PHE A 119 -0.88 1.57 11.43
C PHE A 119 0.29 0.60 11.26
N LEU A 120 -0.05 -0.68 11.22
CA LEU A 120 0.82 -1.79 10.84
C LEU A 120 0.27 -2.42 9.56
N CYS A 121 1.16 -2.83 8.68
CA CYS A 121 0.83 -3.66 7.53
C CYS A 121 1.71 -4.91 7.52
N THR A 122 1.08 -6.07 7.47
CA THR A 122 1.78 -7.34 7.24
C THR A 122 1.54 -7.78 5.80
N ASP A 123 2.64 -8.06 5.08
CA ASP A 123 2.62 -8.48 3.67
C ASP A 123 2.80 -10.00 3.58
N PHE A 124 1.86 -10.66 2.92
CA PHE A 124 1.83 -12.10 2.68
C PHE A 124 1.95 -12.37 1.18
N ASP A 125 3.10 -12.84 0.77
CA ASP A 125 3.38 -13.20 -0.63
C ASP A 125 3.46 -14.71 -0.83
N ASP A 126 2.88 -15.19 -1.93
CA ASP A 126 3.03 -16.58 -2.35
C ASP A 126 4.36 -16.80 -3.10
N LYS A 127 5.43 -17.06 -2.36
CA LYS A 127 6.77 -17.28 -2.90
C LYS A 127 7.18 -18.76 -2.95
N SER A 128 6.27 -19.71 -3.05
CA SER A 128 6.58 -21.15 -3.07
C SER A 128 6.09 -21.97 -1.87
N CYS A 129 5.02 -21.58 -1.24
CA CYS A 129 4.50 -22.32 -0.12
C CYS A 129 3.46 -23.35 -0.59
N GLU A 130 3.62 -24.61 -0.18
CA GLU A 130 2.70 -25.72 -0.50
C GLU A 130 1.24 -25.42 -0.11
N TYR A 131 1.06 -24.50 0.86
CA TYR A 131 -0.26 -24.12 1.41
C TYR A 131 -0.73 -22.72 0.99
N GLY A 132 0.10 -21.94 0.31
CA GLY A 132 -0.18 -20.59 -0.18
C GLY A 132 -0.39 -19.54 0.92
N TYR A 133 -0.29 -18.27 0.54
CA TYR A 133 -0.42 -17.12 1.46
C TYR A 133 -1.74 -17.09 2.25
N LYS A 134 -2.80 -17.73 1.76
CA LYS A 134 -4.12 -17.69 2.41
C LYS A 134 -4.14 -18.34 3.79
N ASN A 135 -3.41 -19.43 3.98
CA ASN A 135 -3.33 -20.08 5.28
C ASN A 135 -2.56 -19.24 6.29
N ASP A 136 -1.51 -18.55 5.84
CA ASP A 136 -0.74 -17.63 6.68
C ASP A 136 -1.59 -16.42 7.10
N VAL A 137 -2.37 -15.86 6.17
CA VAL A 137 -3.34 -14.79 6.47
C VAL A 137 -4.38 -15.27 7.49
N LEU A 138 -4.97 -16.45 7.29
CA LEU A 138 -5.97 -17.00 8.20
C LEU A 138 -5.41 -17.25 9.61
N ALA A 139 -4.18 -17.75 9.71
CA ALA A 139 -3.51 -17.92 10.98
C ALA A 139 -3.28 -16.58 11.69
N PHE A 140 -2.79 -15.56 10.95
CA PHE A 140 -2.57 -14.22 11.49
C PHE A 140 -3.85 -13.56 11.98
N VAL A 141 -4.91 -13.57 11.16
CA VAL A 141 -6.18 -12.93 11.56
C VAL A 141 -6.88 -13.70 12.67
N GLY A 142 -6.69 -15.02 12.75
CA GLY A 142 -7.18 -15.82 13.89
C GLY A 142 -6.62 -15.33 15.23
N VAL A 143 -5.34 -14.95 15.27
CA VAL A 143 -4.74 -14.32 16.46
C VAL A 143 -5.32 -12.94 16.72
N CYS A 144 -5.54 -12.14 15.66
CA CYS A 144 -6.19 -10.84 15.81
C CYS A 144 -7.59 -10.97 16.41
N GLU A 145 -8.37 -11.95 15.98
CA GLU A 145 -9.71 -12.25 16.51
C GLU A 145 -9.65 -12.68 17.98
N GLU A 146 -8.74 -13.58 18.34
CA GLU A 146 -8.54 -14.04 19.72
C GLU A 146 -8.23 -12.87 20.66
N TRP A 147 -7.45 -11.90 20.19
CA TRP A 147 -7.02 -10.75 20.99
C TRP A 147 -7.92 -9.51 20.81
N ASN A 148 -9.02 -9.63 20.06
CA ASN A 148 -9.93 -8.53 19.72
C ASN A 148 -9.21 -7.32 19.09
N VAL A 149 -8.23 -7.58 18.21
CA VAL A 149 -7.53 -6.55 17.43
C VAL A 149 -8.26 -6.36 16.11
N PRO A 150 -8.82 -5.16 15.84
CA PRO A 150 -9.45 -4.87 14.56
C PRO A 150 -8.44 -4.93 13.42
N TYR A 151 -8.81 -5.55 12.31
CA TYR A 151 -7.98 -5.67 11.12
C TYR A 151 -8.78 -5.49 9.83
N SER A 152 -8.08 -5.25 8.73
CA SER A 152 -8.62 -5.26 7.37
C SER A 152 -7.73 -6.07 6.45
N ILE A 153 -8.32 -6.89 5.59
CA ILE A 153 -7.58 -7.69 4.61
C ILE A 153 -7.72 -7.05 3.22
N GLU A 154 -6.58 -6.82 2.58
CA GLU A 154 -6.50 -6.39 1.19
C GLU A 154 -5.83 -7.47 0.35
N ARG A 155 -6.40 -7.79 -0.80
CA ARG A 155 -5.74 -8.64 -1.78
C ARG A 155 -4.67 -7.83 -2.50
N SER A 156 -3.44 -8.36 -2.57
CA SER A 156 -2.34 -7.69 -3.27
C SER A 156 -2.67 -7.45 -4.75
N ARG A 157 -2.02 -6.46 -5.34
CA ARG A 157 -2.21 -6.08 -6.76
C ARG A 157 -1.91 -7.22 -7.72
N SER A 158 -0.93 -8.07 -7.43
CA SER A 158 -0.60 -9.25 -8.24
C SER A 158 -1.69 -10.31 -8.20
N GLY A 159 -2.53 -10.30 -7.17
CA GLY A 159 -3.53 -11.32 -6.89
C GLY A 159 -2.99 -12.56 -6.19
N ASN A 160 -1.66 -12.65 -6.00
CA ASN A 160 -0.96 -13.80 -5.42
C ASN A 160 -0.43 -13.51 -4.01
N GLY A 161 -1.06 -12.61 -3.28
CA GLY A 161 -0.72 -12.22 -1.94
C GLY A 161 -1.83 -11.43 -1.29
N ALA A 162 -1.62 -11.02 -0.05
CA ALA A 162 -2.51 -10.17 0.72
C ALA A 162 -1.74 -9.27 1.67
N HIS A 163 -2.34 -8.14 2.01
CA HIS A 163 -1.92 -7.28 3.09
C HIS A 163 -2.94 -7.36 4.22
N VAL A 164 -2.48 -7.45 5.45
CA VAL A 164 -3.33 -7.30 6.64
C VAL A 164 -2.96 -5.99 7.33
N TRP A 165 -3.94 -5.11 7.45
CA TRP A 165 -3.81 -3.77 8.02
C TRP A 165 -4.41 -3.74 9.42
N ILE A 166 -3.67 -3.16 10.37
CA ILE A 166 -4.12 -2.84 11.72
C ILE A 166 -3.93 -1.34 11.92
N PHE A 167 -4.99 -0.62 12.20
CA PHE A 167 -4.98 0.83 12.46
C PHE A 167 -5.13 1.11 13.95
N PHE A 168 -4.38 2.10 14.48
CA PHE A 168 -4.34 2.45 15.91
C PHE A 168 -5.00 3.81 16.16
#